data_acba0174b4f484d7f4ca433da5b97c69
#
_entry.id   acba0174b4f484d7f4ca433da5b97c69
#
_cell.length_a   1.000
_cell.length_b   1.000
_cell.length_c   1.000
_cell.angle_alpha   90.00
_cell.angle_beta   90.00
_cell.angle_gamma   90.00
#
_symmetry.space_group_name_H-M   'P 1'
#
loop_
_entity.id
_entity.type
_entity.pdbx_description
1 polymer ?
#
loop_
_entity_poly.entity_id
_entity_poly.type
_entity_poly.pdbx_seq_one_letter_code
_entity_poly.pdbx_strand_id
1 'polypeptide(L)'
;MKVERIIIILTAALVLAGCGAKKKAVIIDSAVVEEETEVPAWHTCLIQGARAVVYTETDKISASLTMQTVRDSMIVVSVMPMLGIEMMRLEATPMELIAIDKIHGQYAEATFAEINRKLTPNLNWDILQQIATGELPLGEQKARLMYSFGDDTIELVIDYSPRRLDVPLRIGNINKNKYTKVDVSRFL
;
A
#
# COMPACT_ATOMS: atom_id res chain seq x y z
N MET A 1 -14.87 -19.41 -3.35
CA MET A 1 -14.55 -18.70 -4.59
C MET A 1 -14.60 -17.17 -4.48
N LYS A 2 -15.61 -16.53 -3.85
CA LYS A 2 -15.72 -15.07 -3.78
C LYS A 2 -14.72 -14.41 -2.81
N VAL A 3 -14.44 -15.03 -1.67
CA VAL A 3 -13.54 -14.48 -0.65
C VAL A 3 -12.08 -14.44 -1.12
N GLU A 4 -11.64 -15.44 -1.89
CA GLU A 4 -10.27 -15.48 -2.46
C GLU A 4 -9.99 -14.31 -3.40
N ARG A 5 -10.92 -14.00 -4.31
CA ARG A 5 -10.75 -12.86 -5.24
C ARG A 5 -10.70 -11.52 -4.51
N ILE A 6 -11.39 -11.41 -3.42
CA ILE A 6 -11.52 -10.18 -2.64
C ILE A 6 -10.27 -9.92 -1.78
N ILE A 7 -9.66 -10.97 -1.25
CA ILE A 7 -8.39 -10.91 -0.54
C ILE A 7 -7.27 -10.47 -1.50
N ILE A 8 -7.27 -11.01 -2.69
CA ILE A 8 -6.39 -10.67 -3.81
C ILE A 8 -6.51 -9.18 -4.18
N ILE A 9 -7.73 -8.68 -4.22
CA ILE A 9 -8.06 -7.29 -4.54
C ILE A 9 -7.54 -6.32 -3.47
N LEU A 10 -7.60 -6.68 -2.18
CA LEU A 10 -7.11 -5.82 -1.11
C LEU A 10 -5.60 -5.61 -1.18
N THR A 11 -4.83 -6.62 -1.62
CA THR A 11 -3.39 -6.48 -1.84
C THR A 11 -3.06 -5.70 -3.11
N ALA A 12 -3.81 -5.91 -4.19
CA ALA A 12 -3.62 -5.19 -5.44
C ALA A 12 -3.98 -3.70 -5.29
N ALA A 13 -5.04 -3.40 -4.56
CA ALA A 13 -5.54 -2.03 -4.38
C ALA A 13 -4.69 -1.18 -3.44
N LEU A 14 -3.87 -1.77 -2.55
CA LEU A 14 -2.90 -1.01 -1.74
C LEU A 14 -1.81 -0.35 -2.61
N VAL A 15 -1.80 -0.67 -3.88
CA VAL A 15 -0.71 -0.44 -4.82
C VAL A 15 -0.98 0.73 -5.78
N LEU A 16 -2.13 1.45 -5.73
CA LEU A 16 -2.58 2.21 -6.90
C LEU A 16 -3.10 3.63 -6.66
N ALA A 17 -2.25 4.56 -6.28
CA ALA A 17 -2.60 5.98 -6.35
C ALA A 17 -1.53 6.81 -7.05
N GLY A 18 -1.70 7.00 -8.33
CA GLY A 18 -0.98 8.01 -9.10
C GLY A 18 -1.91 9.14 -9.49
N CYS A 19 -1.97 10.21 -8.72
CA CYS A 19 -2.68 11.43 -9.12
C CYS A 19 -1.73 12.34 -9.89
N GLY A 20 -1.87 12.38 -11.21
CA GLY A 20 -1.13 13.28 -12.09
C GLY A 20 -1.56 14.72 -11.89
N ALA A 21 -0.82 15.50 -11.12
CA ALA A 21 -0.98 16.95 -11.07
C ALA A 21 -0.38 17.58 -12.33
N LYS A 22 -1.22 18.09 -13.23
CA LYS A 22 -0.79 18.94 -14.35
C LYS A 22 -0.22 20.25 -13.79
N LYS A 23 1.09 20.41 -13.79
CA LYS A 23 1.75 21.69 -13.55
C LYS A 23 1.51 22.62 -14.73
N LYS A 24 0.73 23.69 -14.53
CA LYS A 24 0.78 24.87 -15.40
C LYS A 24 2.09 25.58 -15.15
N ALA A 25 2.92 25.68 -16.18
CA ALA A 25 4.11 26.51 -16.16
C ALA A 25 3.68 27.98 -16.11
N VAL A 26 3.97 28.66 -15.02
CA VAL A 26 4.03 30.12 -14.94
C VAL A 26 5.49 30.50 -14.87
N ILE A 27 5.98 31.13 -15.92
CA ILE A 27 7.31 31.74 -15.95
C ILE A 27 7.19 33.04 -15.17
N ILE A 28 7.83 33.13 -14.01
CA ILE A 28 8.12 34.40 -13.35
C ILE A 28 9.62 34.40 -13.07
N ASP A 29 10.28 35.33 -13.72
CA ASP A 29 11.68 35.68 -13.55
C ASP A 29 11.88 36.34 -12.17
N SER A 30 13.02 36.08 -11.56
CA SER A 30 13.66 36.78 -10.43
C SER A 30 13.65 36.08 -9.06
N ALA A 31 14.87 35.69 -8.68
CA ALA A 31 15.37 35.45 -7.32
C ALA A 31 14.58 34.41 -6.50
N VAL A 32 14.81 33.15 -6.80
CA VAL A 32 14.43 32.06 -5.93
C VAL A 32 15.44 32.00 -4.76
N VAL A 33 15.02 32.53 -3.60
CA VAL A 33 15.49 31.99 -2.34
C VAL A 33 14.88 30.60 -2.28
N GLU A 34 15.67 29.56 -2.52
CA GLU A 34 15.30 28.18 -2.22
C GLU A 34 15.10 28.11 -0.69
N GLU A 35 13.87 28.29 -0.25
CA GLU A 35 13.45 27.83 1.04
C GLU A 35 13.46 26.31 0.95
N GLU A 36 14.60 25.67 1.29
CA GLU A 36 14.66 24.25 1.58
C GLU A 36 13.64 24.00 2.70
N THR A 37 12.45 23.60 2.31
CA THR A 37 11.49 23.04 3.24
C THR A 37 12.12 21.73 3.71
N GLU A 38 12.85 21.76 4.83
CA GLU A 38 13.34 20.58 5.50
C GLU A 38 12.14 19.68 5.77
N VAL A 39 11.94 18.70 4.90
CA VAL A 39 11.02 17.60 5.17
C VAL A 39 11.54 16.93 6.44
N PRO A 40 10.76 16.92 7.55
CA PRO A 40 11.23 16.33 8.78
C PRO A 40 11.71 14.90 8.50
N ALA A 41 13.00 14.66 8.72
CA ALA A 41 13.63 13.37 8.45
C ALA A 41 13.19 12.35 9.52
N TRP A 42 12.03 11.72 9.33
CA TRP A 42 11.64 10.55 10.12
C TRP A 42 12.34 9.30 9.59
N HIS A 43 12.62 8.34 10.48
CA HIS A 43 13.23 7.05 10.13
C HIS A 43 12.22 5.91 10.13
N THR A 44 11.28 5.94 11.04
CA THR A 44 10.23 4.92 11.13
C THR A 44 8.85 5.55 11.24
N CYS A 45 7.86 4.90 10.63
CA CYS A 45 6.46 5.29 10.75
C CYS A 45 5.61 4.07 11.11
N LEU A 46 4.71 4.25 12.07
CA LEU A 46 3.76 3.24 12.50
C LEU A 46 2.35 3.81 12.47
N ILE A 47 1.47 3.17 11.70
CA ILE A 47 0.02 3.41 11.70
C ILE A 47 -0.66 2.11 12.13
N GLN A 48 -1.43 2.17 13.22
CA GLN A 48 -2.15 1.01 13.76
C GLN A 48 -3.65 1.25 13.71
N GLY A 49 -4.39 0.28 13.16
CA GLY A 49 -5.85 0.33 13.13
C GLY A 49 -6.42 1.24 12.05
N ALA A 50 -5.64 1.58 11.01
CA ALA A 50 -6.22 2.20 9.82
C ALA A 50 -7.30 1.27 9.25
N ARG A 51 -8.35 1.85 8.69
CA ARG A 51 -9.45 1.09 8.11
C ARG A 51 -9.37 1.12 6.58
N ALA A 52 -9.20 -0.03 5.96
CA ALA A 52 -9.37 -0.19 4.53
C ALA A 52 -10.77 -0.68 4.19
N VAL A 53 -11.34 -0.11 3.13
CA VAL A 53 -12.60 -0.58 2.54
C VAL A 53 -12.39 -0.74 1.05
N VAL A 54 -12.63 -1.92 0.54
CA VAL A 54 -12.62 -2.23 -0.89
C VAL A 54 -14.06 -2.31 -1.37
N TYR A 55 -14.37 -1.55 -2.39
CA TYR A 55 -15.63 -1.63 -3.11
C TYR A 55 -15.38 -2.27 -4.47
N THR A 56 -16.13 -3.29 -4.77
CA THR A 56 -16.26 -3.90 -6.10
C THR A 56 -17.68 -3.64 -6.62
N GLU A 57 -17.98 -4.04 -7.84
CA GLU A 57 -19.35 -3.89 -8.39
C GLU A 57 -20.42 -4.59 -7.53
N THR A 58 -20.07 -5.69 -6.88
CA THR A 58 -21.03 -6.54 -6.16
C THR A 58 -20.84 -6.61 -4.68
N ASP A 59 -19.65 -6.27 -4.17
CA ASP A 59 -19.26 -6.54 -2.79
C ASP A 59 -18.55 -5.34 -2.15
N LYS A 60 -18.64 -5.27 -0.82
CA LYS A 60 -17.90 -4.34 0.01
C LYS A 60 -17.20 -5.09 1.12
N ILE A 61 -15.86 -4.96 1.18
CA ILE A 61 -15.07 -5.62 2.20
C ILE A 61 -14.30 -4.58 2.99
N SER A 62 -14.23 -4.81 4.30
CA SER A 62 -13.44 -3.95 5.19
C SER A 62 -12.44 -4.76 6.00
N ALA A 63 -11.27 -4.16 6.23
CA ALA A 63 -10.23 -4.72 7.07
C ALA A 63 -9.57 -3.61 7.90
N SER A 64 -9.03 -3.99 9.06
CA SER A 64 -8.10 -3.16 9.80
C SER A 64 -6.69 -3.37 9.28
N LEU A 65 -5.93 -2.30 9.15
CA LEU A 65 -4.54 -2.34 8.70
C LEU A 65 -3.60 -1.90 9.81
N THR A 66 -2.46 -2.57 9.91
CA THR A 66 -1.28 -2.04 10.59
C THR A 66 -0.18 -1.86 9.56
N MET A 67 0.32 -0.65 9.44
CA MET A 67 1.39 -0.29 8.50
C MET A 67 2.63 0.10 9.29
N GLN A 68 3.74 -0.53 8.97
CA GLN A 68 5.05 -0.30 9.57
C GLN A 68 6.02 0.03 8.44
N THR A 69 6.59 1.23 8.47
CA THR A 69 7.52 1.69 7.42
C THR A 69 8.86 2.06 8.05
N VAL A 70 9.92 1.48 7.53
CA VAL A 70 11.29 1.98 7.68
C VAL A 70 11.59 2.76 6.41
N ARG A 71 11.84 4.05 6.54
CA ARG A 71 12.01 4.95 5.39
C ARG A 71 13.04 4.42 4.41
N ASP A 72 12.70 4.48 3.14
CA ASP A 72 13.53 4.09 1.99
C ASP A 72 14.10 2.67 2.05
N SER A 73 13.57 1.83 2.95
CA SER A 73 14.08 0.48 3.21
C SER A 73 13.00 -0.61 3.16
N MET A 74 11.95 -0.47 3.96
CA MET A 74 10.97 -1.54 4.10
C MET A 74 9.58 -1.02 4.49
N ILE A 75 8.57 -1.62 3.92
CA ILE A 75 7.17 -1.43 4.30
C ILE A 75 6.57 -2.79 4.64
N VAL A 76 5.85 -2.86 5.75
CA VAL A 76 5.07 -4.02 6.15
C VAL A 76 3.65 -3.61 6.41
N VAL A 77 2.70 -4.23 5.70
CA VAL A 77 1.27 -4.03 5.90
C VAL A 77 0.64 -5.34 6.36
N SER A 78 0.09 -5.32 7.57
CA SER A 78 -0.70 -6.42 8.12
C SER A 78 -2.18 -6.15 7.89
N VAL A 79 -2.89 -7.09 7.27
CA VAL A 79 -4.32 -7.00 6.94
C VAL A 79 -5.10 -7.92 7.87
N MET A 80 -6.03 -7.35 8.64
CA MET A 80 -6.82 -8.02 9.67
C MET A 80 -8.32 -7.81 9.42
N PRO A 81 -8.96 -8.63 8.57
CA PRO A 81 -10.38 -8.44 8.24
C PRO A 81 -11.32 -8.65 9.43
N MET A 82 -10.99 -9.57 10.32
CA MET A 82 -11.84 -9.93 11.45
C MET A 82 -11.02 -10.21 12.71
N LEU A 83 -11.55 -9.84 13.88
CA LEU A 83 -11.03 -10.20 15.21
C LEU A 83 -9.55 -9.91 15.47
N GLY A 84 -8.95 -9.00 14.72
CA GLY A 84 -7.54 -8.66 14.89
C GLY A 84 -6.54 -9.76 14.47
N ILE A 85 -7.00 -10.79 13.75
CA ILE A 85 -6.15 -11.86 13.22
C ILE A 85 -5.57 -11.42 11.89
N GLU A 86 -4.25 -11.44 11.78
CA GLU A 86 -3.55 -11.15 10.54
C GLU A 86 -3.79 -12.30 9.54
N MET A 87 -4.61 -12.03 8.53
CA MET A 87 -4.93 -13.00 7.47
C MET A 87 -4.03 -12.84 6.26
N MET A 88 -3.57 -11.62 6.02
CA MET A 88 -2.62 -11.33 4.95
C MET A 88 -1.54 -10.38 5.43
N ARG A 89 -0.41 -10.46 4.79
CA ARG A 89 0.72 -9.57 4.99
C ARG A 89 1.34 -9.21 3.66
N LEU A 90 1.60 -7.93 3.47
CA LEU A 90 2.41 -7.41 2.39
C LEU A 90 3.73 -6.92 2.97
N GLU A 91 4.84 -7.36 2.41
CA GLU A 91 6.16 -6.79 2.64
C GLU A 91 6.66 -6.19 1.34
N ALA A 92 7.24 -5.00 1.42
CA ALA A 92 7.81 -4.33 0.27
C ALA A 92 9.18 -3.77 0.61
N THR A 93 10.08 -3.86 -0.34
CA THR A 93 11.37 -3.17 -0.38
C THR A 93 11.44 -2.34 -1.67
N PRO A 94 12.42 -1.47 -1.87
CA PRO A 94 12.58 -0.78 -3.16
C PRO A 94 12.74 -1.71 -4.38
N MET A 95 13.05 -2.98 -4.16
CA MET A 95 13.33 -3.96 -5.22
C MET A 95 12.15 -4.89 -5.51
N GLU A 96 11.40 -5.29 -4.50
CA GLU A 96 10.40 -6.35 -4.60
C GLU A 96 9.25 -6.20 -3.61
N LEU A 97 8.13 -6.83 -3.95
CA LEU A 97 6.98 -6.99 -3.08
C LEU A 97 6.75 -8.47 -2.81
N ILE A 98 6.37 -8.79 -1.57
CA ILE A 98 6.03 -10.13 -1.12
C ILE A 98 4.63 -10.07 -0.53
N ALA A 99 3.69 -10.78 -1.14
CA ALA A 99 2.34 -10.95 -0.60
C ALA A 99 2.20 -12.33 0.03
N ILE A 100 1.66 -12.41 1.24
CA ILE A 100 1.50 -13.64 2.00
C ILE A 100 0.05 -13.80 2.40
N ASP A 101 -0.55 -14.88 1.96
CA ASP A 101 -1.86 -15.34 2.37
C ASP A 101 -1.69 -16.40 3.48
N LYS A 102 -2.00 -16.02 4.70
CA LYS A 102 -1.89 -16.90 5.87
C LYS A 102 -3.05 -17.89 5.97
N ILE A 103 -4.17 -17.59 5.28
CA ILE A 103 -5.35 -18.47 5.29
C ILE A 103 -5.06 -19.72 4.46
N HIS A 104 -4.53 -19.52 3.25
CA HIS A 104 -4.26 -20.61 2.32
C HIS A 104 -2.81 -21.12 2.39
N GLY A 105 -1.96 -20.53 3.25
CA GLY A 105 -0.58 -20.92 3.39
C GLY A 105 0.23 -20.67 2.11
N GLN A 106 -0.02 -19.57 1.42
CA GLN A 106 0.60 -19.23 0.14
C GLN A 106 1.35 -17.91 0.20
N TYR A 107 2.35 -17.73 -0.66
CA TYR A 107 3.00 -16.45 -0.88
C TYR A 107 3.35 -16.25 -2.35
N ALA A 108 3.44 -15.01 -2.77
CA ALA A 108 3.97 -14.61 -4.06
C ALA A 108 5.01 -13.50 -3.90
N GLU A 109 5.94 -13.45 -4.81
CA GLU A 109 6.97 -12.42 -4.92
C GLU A 109 6.90 -11.81 -6.30
N ALA A 110 7.02 -10.50 -6.39
CA ALA A 110 7.07 -9.78 -7.66
C ALA A 110 7.89 -8.50 -7.54
N THR A 111 8.53 -8.11 -8.62
CA THR A 111 9.12 -6.79 -8.78
C THR A 111 8.04 -5.76 -9.14
N PHE A 112 8.32 -4.47 -8.92
CA PHE A 112 7.43 -3.41 -9.39
C PHE A 112 7.17 -3.48 -10.90
N ALA A 113 8.19 -3.85 -11.69
CA ALA A 113 8.05 -4.00 -13.13
C ALA A 113 7.10 -5.14 -13.52
N GLU A 114 7.08 -6.24 -12.78
CA GLU A 114 6.15 -7.36 -13.03
C GLU A 114 4.72 -6.99 -12.66
N ILE A 115 4.53 -6.29 -11.56
CA ILE A 115 3.22 -5.80 -11.14
C ILE A 115 2.70 -4.81 -12.18
N ASN A 116 3.48 -3.84 -12.60
CA ASN A 116 3.08 -2.79 -13.53
C ASN A 116 2.77 -3.31 -14.96
N ARG A 117 3.15 -4.53 -15.29
CA ARG A 117 2.68 -5.18 -16.54
C ARG A 117 1.21 -5.60 -16.49
N LYS A 118 0.68 -5.81 -15.30
CA LYS A 118 -0.68 -6.33 -15.08
C LYS A 118 -1.61 -5.29 -14.48
N LEU A 119 -1.06 -4.24 -13.91
CA LEU A 119 -1.75 -3.24 -13.10
C LEU A 119 -1.61 -1.84 -13.70
N THR A 120 -2.70 -1.11 -13.72
CA THR A 120 -2.74 0.30 -14.12
C THR A 120 -3.41 1.11 -13.00
N PRO A 121 -2.84 2.20 -12.50
CA PRO A 121 -1.63 2.91 -12.94
C PRO A 121 -0.33 2.30 -12.41
N ASN A 122 0.82 2.79 -12.90
CA ASN A 122 2.13 2.33 -12.47
C ASN A 122 2.37 2.61 -10.99
N LEU A 123 2.74 1.55 -10.26
CA LEU A 123 3.22 1.62 -8.90
C LEU A 123 4.74 1.80 -8.88
N ASN A 124 5.23 2.62 -7.97
CA ASN A 124 6.64 2.68 -7.62
C ASN A 124 6.81 2.72 -6.09
N TRP A 125 8.06 2.66 -5.65
CA TRP A 125 8.38 2.68 -4.23
C TRP A 125 7.88 3.93 -3.51
N ASP A 126 8.06 5.11 -4.11
CA ASP A 126 7.68 6.40 -3.49
C ASP A 126 6.18 6.49 -3.26
N ILE A 127 5.38 6.08 -4.26
CA ILE A 127 3.92 6.04 -4.15
C ILE A 127 3.49 5.07 -3.05
N LEU A 128 4.09 3.88 -3.01
CA LEU A 128 3.77 2.90 -1.98
C LEU A 128 4.14 3.41 -0.58
N GLN A 129 5.29 4.07 -0.44
CA GLN A 129 5.71 4.67 0.82
C GLN A 129 4.77 5.78 1.27
N GLN A 130 4.35 6.68 0.38
CA GLN A 130 3.36 7.71 0.68
C GLN A 130 2.04 7.11 1.18
N ILE A 131 1.54 6.08 0.52
CA ILE A 131 0.33 5.36 0.95
C ILE A 131 0.55 4.74 2.34
N ALA A 132 1.65 4.04 2.55
CA ALA A 132 1.91 3.34 3.81
C ALA A 132 2.18 4.26 5.00
N THR A 133 2.55 5.50 4.75
CA THR A 133 2.79 6.52 5.78
C THR A 133 1.63 7.52 5.94
N GLY A 134 0.62 7.44 5.08
CA GLY A 134 -0.50 8.38 5.09
C GLY A 134 -0.06 9.80 4.77
N GLU A 135 0.96 9.97 3.93
CA GLU A 135 1.39 11.27 3.39
C GLU A 135 0.41 11.71 2.31
N LEU A 136 -0.71 12.26 2.75
CA LEU A 136 -1.76 12.79 1.89
C LEU A 136 -1.63 14.31 1.75
N PRO A 137 -2.28 14.90 0.73
CA PRO A 137 -2.44 16.34 0.65
C PRO A 137 -2.99 16.93 1.95
N LEU A 138 -2.59 18.16 2.26
CA LEU A 138 -2.97 18.85 3.50
C LEU A 138 -4.48 18.80 3.75
N GLY A 139 -4.86 18.28 4.91
CA GLY A 139 -6.24 18.21 5.38
C GLY A 139 -7.00 16.93 5.05
N GLU A 140 -6.42 16.01 4.29
CA GLU A 140 -7.03 14.71 4.00
C GLU A 140 -6.61 13.65 5.02
N GLN A 141 -7.60 12.93 5.55
CA GLN A 141 -7.38 11.76 6.42
C GLN A 141 -7.71 10.45 5.71
N LYS A 142 -8.16 10.53 4.45
CA LYS A 142 -8.59 9.37 3.66
C LYS A 142 -7.92 9.39 2.30
N ALA A 143 -7.32 8.26 1.94
CA ALA A 143 -6.94 8.00 0.56
C ALA A 143 -8.08 7.30 -0.18
N ARG A 144 -8.32 7.72 -1.42
CA ARG A 144 -9.20 7.02 -2.37
C ARG A 144 -8.38 6.61 -3.57
N LEU A 145 -8.37 5.33 -3.83
CA LEU A 145 -7.58 4.72 -4.89
C LEU A 145 -8.53 3.99 -5.82
N MET A 146 -8.56 4.39 -7.09
CA MET A 146 -9.35 3.73 -8.13
C MET A 146 -8.45 2.80 -8.93
N TYR A 147 -8.92 1.59 -9.16
CA TYR A 147 -8.18 0.58 -9.88
C TYR A 147 -9.05 -0.13 -10.91
N SER A 148 -8.50 -0.37 -12.07
CA SER A 148 -9.14 -1.18 -13.11
C SER A 148 -8.31 -2.41 -13.42
N PHE A 149 -8.94 -3.56 -13.39
CA PHE A 149 -8.37 -4.84 -13.77
C PHE A 149 -9.24 -5.47 -14.85
N GLY A 150 -8.82 -5.32 -16.10
CA GLY A 150 -9.68 -5.61 -17.23
C GLY A 150 -10.91 -4.70 -17.24
N ASP A 151 -12.09 -5.29 -17.23
CA ASP A 151 -13.37 -4.58 -17.19
C ASP A 151 -13.84 -4.26 -15.76
N ASP A 152 -13.22 -4.83 -14.75
CA ASP A 152 -13.59 -4.65 -13.35
C ASP A 152 -12.95 -3.38 -12.77
N THR A 153 -13.74 -2.53 -12.13
CA THR A 153 -13.26 -1.36 -11.39
C THR A 153 -13.37 -1.59 -9.89
N ILE A 154 -12.30 -1.27 -9.17
CA ILE A 154 -12.18 -1.43 -7.72
C ILE A 154 -11.84 -0.08 -7.11
N GLU A 155 -12.59 0.31 -6.08
CA GLU A 155 -12.25 1.46 -5.26
C GLU A 155 -11.73 0.97 -3.91
N LEU A 156 -10.51 1.39 -3.55
CA LEU A 156 -9.96 1.24 -2.21
C LEU A 156 -10.02 2.58 -1.47
N VAL A 157 -10.64 2.58 -0.33
CA VAL A 157 -10.66 3.73 0.59
C VAL A 157 -9.87 3.35 1.84
N ILE A 158 -8.86 4.14 2.19
CA ILE A 158 -8.09 3.98 3.43
C ILE A 158 -8.39 5.17 4.34
N ASP A 159 -8.92 4.90 5.53
CA ASP A 159 -9.13 5.87 6.59
C ASP A 159 -8.00 5.70 7.61
N TYR A 160 -7.09 6.67 7.65
CA TYR A 160 -5.86 6.55 8.45
C TYR A 160 -6.11 6.88 9.91
N SER A 161 -5.58 6.04 10.78
CA SER A 161 -5.37 6.36 12.18
C SER A 161 -4.14 7.27 12.33
N PRO A 162 -3.98 7.98 13.47
CA PRO A 162 -2.81 8.83 13.70
C PRO A 162 -1.49 8.07 13.51
N ARG A 163 -0.59 8.64 12.72
CA ARG A 163 0.76 8.11 12.51
C ARG A 163 1.65 8.43 13.70
N ARG A 164 2.52 7.49 14.05
CA ARG A 164 3.57 7.65 15.05
C ARG A 164 4.92 7.53 14.36
N LEU A 165 5.71 8.59 14.44
CA LEU A 165 7.03 8.67 13.83
C LEU A 165 8.11 8.30 14.84
N ASP A 166 9.23 7.78 14.35
CA ASP A 166 10.45 7.47 15.11
C ASP A 166 10.22 6.58 16.34
N VAL A 167 9.25 5.66 16.20
CA VAL A 167 8.95 4.64 17.22
C VAL A 167 9.62 3.32 16.87
N PRO A 168 9.99 2.49 17.87
CA PRO A 168 10.49 1.14 17.62
C PRO A 168 9.43 0.30 16.92
N LEU A 169 9.79 -0.28 15.78
CA LEU A 169 8.93 -1.20 15.04
C LEU A 169 9.19 -2.64 15.47
N ARG A 170 8.14 -3.46 15.44
CA ARG A 170 8.24 -4.91 15.67
C ARG A 170 7.93 -5.65 14.39
N ILE A 171 8.89 -5.65 13.49
CA ILE A 171 8.79 -6.35 12.21
C ILE A 171 9.32 -7.78 12.43
N GLY A 172 8.42 -8.74 12.51
CA GLY A 172 8.78 -10.15 12.60
C GLY A 172 9.21 -10.67 11.21
N ASN A 173 10.29 -11.46 11.19
CA ASN A 173 10.72 -12.13 9.95
C ASN A 173 9.72 -13.20 9.54
N ILE A 174 9.45 -13.28 8.26
CA ILE A 174 8.63 -14.35 7.68
C ILE A 174 9.50 -15.54 7.36
N ASN A 175 9.09 -16.69 7.88
CA ASN A 175 9.66 -17.96 7.45
C ASN A 175 8.90 -18.46 6.19
N LYS A 176 9.40 -18.10 5.00
CA LYS A 176 8.81 -18.49 3.71
C LYS A 176 8.64 -20.01 3.55
N ASN A 177 9.44 -20.82 4.23
CA ASN A 177 9.35 -22.29 4.18
C ASN A 177 8.01 -22.83 4.74
N LYS A 178 7.24 -22.02 5.44
CA LYS A 178 5.90 -22.36 5.93
C LYS A 178 4.79 -22.15 4.90
N TYR A 179 5.12 -21.57 3.74
CA TYR A 179 4.16 -21.17 2.72
C TYR A 179 4.52 -21.78 1.38
N THR A 180 3.54 -22.06 0.56
CA THR A 180 3.72 -22.51 -0.82
C THR A 180 3.88 -21.29 -1.73
N LYS A 181 4.96 -21.23 -2.50
CA LYS A 181 5.14 -20.18 -3.51
C LYS A 181 4.14 -20.38 -4.64
N VAL A 182 3.45 -19.32 -5.01
CA VAL A 182 2.50 -19.29 -6.13
C VAL A 182 2.83 -18.14 -7.07
N ASP A 183 2.26 -18.18 -8.28
CA ASP A 183 2.39 -17.07 -9.21
C ASP A 183 1.66 -15.83 -8.69
N VAL A 184 2.25 -14.64 -8.91
CA VAL A 184 1.69 -13.37 -8.46
C VAL A 184 0.28 -13.11 -9.01
N SER A 185 -0.07 -13.69 -10.17
CA SER A 185 -1.42 -13.60 -10.73
C SER A 185 -2.52 -14.19 -9.85
N ARG A 186 -2.15 -14.99 -8.85
CA ARG A 186 -3.10 -15.47 -7.84
C ARG A 186 -3.46 -14.42 -6.79
N PHE A 187 -2.63 -13.39 -6.65
CA PHE A 187 -2.84 -12.25 -5.77
C PHE A 187 -3.37 -11.01 -6.52
N LEU A 188 -3.44 -11.09 -7.82
CA LEU A 188 -3.98 -10.10 -8.75
C LEU A 188 -5.25 -10.65 -9.40
#